data_bb97683031a3ebb5b7694bb0e9e1aa3d
#
_entry.id   bb97683031a3ebb5b7694bb0e9e1aa3d
#
_cell.length_a   1.000
_cell.length_b   1.000
_cell.length_c   1.000
_cell.angle_alpha   90.00
_cell.angle_beta   90.00
_cell.angle_gamma   90.00
#
_symmetry.space_group_name_H-M   'P 1'
#
loop_
_entity.id
_entity.type
_entity.pdbx_description
1 polymer ?
#
loop_
_entity_poly.entity_id
_entity_poly.type
_entity_poly.pdbx_seq_one_letter_code
_entity_poly.pdbx_strand_id
1 'polypeptide(L)'
;MVAELEQADNRRLLGQLMITYEWSDWRNGVFWWIQSVYVDPAWRRQSVFRRMHQTVMATAKTNPSVCGVRLYVEGNNNAAQAVYRKVGLTPSSYAIFETDFVLARQNGLMDCPTEA
;
A
#
# COMPACT_ATOMS: atom_id res chain seq x y z
N MET A 1 8.91 -8.08 1.82
CA MET A 1 7.99 -9.23 1.94
C MET A 1 6.94 -9.14 0.83
N VAL A 2 6.57 -10.25 0.25
CA VAL A 2 5.56 -10.34 -0.79
C VAL A 2 4.44 -11.26 -0.30
N ALA A 3 3.18 -10.84 -0.49
CA ALA A 3 2.02 -11.66 -0.25
C ALA A 3 1.37 -12.00 -1.60
N GLU A 4 1.00 -13.25 -1.77
CA GLU A 4 0.43 -13.76 -3.01
C GLU A 4 -0.84 -14.56 -2.72
N LEU A 5 -1.78 -14.52 -3.65
CA LEU A 5 -2.95 -15.38 -3.64
C LEU A 5 -2.98 -16.16 -4.95
N GLU A 6 -3.02 -17.47 -4.85
CA GLU A 6 -3.04 -18.38 -6.00
C GLU A 6 -4.34 -19.15 -6.05
N GLN A 7 -4.75 -19.51 -7.27
CA GLN A 7 -5.85 -20.44 -7.47
C GLN A 7 -5.32 -21.87 -7.21
N ALA A 8 -6.00 -22.61 -6.34
CA ALA A 8 -5.51 -23.90 -5.84
C ALA A 8 -5.32 -24.95 -6.94
N ASP A 9 -6.19 -24.95 -7.96
CA ASP A 9 -6.23 -26.03 -8.95
C ASP A 9 -5.14 -25.94 -10.01
N ASN A 10 -4.67 -24.75 -10.37
CA ASN A 10 -3.75 -24.57 -11.48
C ASN A 10 -2.59 -23.64 -11.15
N ARG A 11 -2.42 -23.24 -9.91
CA ARG A 11 -1.40 -22.31 -9.43
C ARG A 11 -1.38 -20.98 -10.17
N ARG A 12 -2.51 -20.58 -10.72
CA ARG A 12 -2.62 -19.26 -11.34
C ARG A 12 -2.55 -18.17 -10.28
N LEU A 13 -1.68 -17.20 -10.51
CA LEU A 13 -1.57 -16.05 -9.61
C LEU A 13 -2.81 -15.16 -9.75
N LEU A 14 -3.58 -15.04 -8.69
CA LEU A 14 -4.77 -14.20 -8.64
C LEU A 14 -4.45 -12.78 -8.19
N GLY A 15 -3.48 -12.65 -7.30
CA GLY A 15 -3.09 -11.36 -6.78
C GLY A 15 -1.75 -11.41 -6.06
N GLN A 16 -1.15 -10.24 -5.93
CA GLN A 16 0.16 -10.07 -5.31
C GLN A 16 0.26 -8.67 -4.76
N LEU A 17 0.95 -8.51 -3.65
CA LEU A 17 1.34 -7.22 -3.12
C LEU A 17 2.72 -7.33 -2.47
N MET A 18 3.39 -6.19 -2.37
CA MET A 18 4.70 -6.10 -1.75
C MET A 18 4.60 -5.29 -0.46
N ILE A 19 5.36 -5.70 0.54
CA ILE A 19 5.47 -4.98 1.80
C ILE A 19 6.85 -4.36 1.89
N THR A 20 6.91 -3.06 2.15
CA THR A 20 8.11 -2.34 2.52
C THR A 20 7.97 -1.80 3.94
N TYR A 21 9.06 -1.32 4.51
CA TYR A 21 9.13 -1.03 5.93
C TYR A 21 9.52 0.41 6.19
N GLU A 22 8.91 1.01 7.22
CA GLU A 22 9.26 2.35 7.66
C GLU A 22 9.32 2.40 9.18
N TRP A 23 10.44 2.85 9.72
CA TRP A 23 10.58 3.07 11.16
C TRP A 23 9.77 4.30 11.60
N SER A 24 9.08 4.18 12.73
CA SER A 24 8.35 5.27 13.36
C SER A 24 8.91 5.52 14.75
N ASP A 25 9.53 6.68 14.95
CA ASP A 25 10.10 7.06 16.25
C ASP A 25 9.01 7.16 17.34
N TRP A 26 7.90 7.80 16.98
CA TRP A 26 6.80 8.02 17.91
C TRP A 26 6.21 6.72 18.45
N ARG A 27 6.19 5.68 17.62
CA ARG A 27 5.56 4.41 17.95
C ARG A 27 6.56 3.36 18.40
N ASN A 28 7.85 3.69 18.29
CA ASN A 28 8.93 2.73 18.56
C ASN A 28 8.68 1.40 17.83
N GLY A 29 8.37 1.49 16.55
CA GLY A 29 8.02 0.33 15.76
C GLY A 29 8.10 0.59 14.27
N VAL A 30 7.77 -0.42 13.50
CA VAL A 30 7.86 -0.42 12.05
C VAL A 30 6.47 -0.44 11.43
N PHE A 31 6.20 0.52 10.53
CA PHE A 31 5.05 0.42 9.64
C PHE A 31 5.35 -0.51 8.48
N TRP A 32 4.38 -1.31 8.14
CA TRP A 32 4.39 -2.09 6.92
C TRP A 32 3.60 -1.32 5.85
N TRP A 33 4.30 -0.99 4.76
CA TRP A 33 3.69 -0.32 3.61
C TRP A 33 3.29 -1.34 2.56
N ILE A 34 2.00 -1.35 2.22
CA ILE A 34 1.50 -2.15 1.10
C ILE A 34 1.80 -1.39 -0.18
N GLN A 35 2.54 -2.02 -1.07
CA GLN A 35 2.92 -1.43 -2.35
C GLN A 35 2.76 -2.43 -3.48
N SER A 36 2.71 -1.91 -4.71
CA SER A 36 2.70 -2.72 -5.93
C SER A 36 1.60 -3.78 -5.91
N VAL A 37 0.40 -3.37 -5.55
CA VAL A 37 -0.74 -4.28 -5.52
C VAL A 37 -1.14 -4.67 -6.94
N TYR A 38 -1.21 -5.97 -7.17
CA TYR A 38 -1.70 -6.55 -8.42
C TYR A 38 -2.84 -7.51 -8.14
N VAL A 39 -3.89 -7.41 -8.95
CA VAL A 39 -4.98 -8.39 -8.97
C VAL A 39 -5.24 -8.76 -10.41
N ASP A 40 -5.31 -10.06 -10.70
CA ASP A 40 -5.63 -10.55 -12.04
C ASP A 40 -6.93 -9.90 -12.52
N PRO A 41 -6.96 -9.28 -13.72
CA PRO A 41 -8.14 -8.59 -14.21
C PRO A 41 -9.41 -9.44 -14.20
N ALA A 42 -9.30 -10.74 -14.44
CA ALA A 42 -10.44 -11.66 -14.42
C ALA A 42 -10.97 -11.89 -12.99
N TRP A 43 -10.22 -11.52 -11.96
CA TRP A 43 -10.54 -11.77 -10.57
C TRP A 43 -10.75 -10.49 -9.77
N ARG A 44 -10.77 -9.34 -10.42
CA ARG A 44 -11.07 -8.07 -9.75
C ARG A 44 -12.51 -8.06 -9.25
N ARG A 45 -12.75 -7.36 -8.13
CA ARG A 45 -14.04 -7.29 -7.44
C ARG A 45 -14.51 -8.63 -6.84
N GLN A 46 -13.57 -9.59 -6.70
CA GLN A 46 -13.87 -10.89 -6.10
C GLN A 46 -13.13 -11.08 -4.77
N SER A 47 -12.88 -9.98 -4.07
CA SER A 47 -12.28 -10.00 -2.72
C SER A 47 -10.84 -10.50 -2.67
N VAL A 48 -10.11 -10.51 -3.80
CA VAL A 48 -8.71 -10.94 -3.81
C VAL A 48 -7.85 -10.01 -2.95
N PHE A 49 -7.96 -8.70 -3.14
CA PHE A 49 -7.24 -7.74 -2.29
C PHE A 49 -7.61 -7.90 -0.82
N ARG A 50 -8.89 -8.03 -0.52
CA ARG A 50 -9.37 -8.21 0.85
C ARG A 50 -8.72 -9.41 1.52
N ARG A 51 -8.62 -10.53 0.81
CA ARG A 51 -8.01 -11.75 1.35
C ARG A 51 -6.51 -11.58 1.58
N MET A 52 -5.79 -10.94 0.65
CA MET A 52 -4.38 -10.62 0.83
C MET A 52 -4.18 -9.67 2.02
N HIS A 53 -5.01 -8.66 2.12
CA HIS A 53 -4.97 -7.69 3.22
C HIS A 53 -5.20 -8.37 4.56
N GLN A 54 -6.17 -9.28 4.65
CA GLN A 54 -6.43 -10.04 5.87
C GLN A 54 -5.20 -10.85 6.31
N THR A 55 -4.51 -11.46 5.36
CA THR A 55 -3.28 -12.21 5.64
C THR A 55 -2.18 -11.28 6.15
N VAL A 56 -1.99 -10.14 5.52
CA VAL A 56 -1.02 -9.13 5.94
C VAL A 56 -1.32 -8.66 7.36
N MET A 57 -2.58 -8.34 7.64
CA MET A 57 -2.99 -7.87 8.97
C MET A 57 -2.79 -8.93 10.05
N ALA A 58 -3.14 -10.18 9.75
CA ALA A 58 -2.95 -11.27 10.69
C ALA A 58 -1.45 -11.46 11.02
N THR A 59 -0.60 -11.43 10.01
CA THR A 59 0.85 -11.55 10.19
C THR A 59 1.41 -10.36 10.96
N ALA A 60 1.01 -9.14 10.60
CA ALA A 60 1.49 -7.93 11.28
C ALA A 60 1.13 -7.93 12.76
N LYS A 61 -0.08 -8.33 13.11
CA LYS A 61 -0.53 -8.36 14.50
C LYS A 61 0.24 -9.33 15.38
N THR A 62 0.86 -10.36 14.79
CA THR A 62 1.67 -11.32 15.55
C THR A 62 3.08 -10.83 15.79
N ASN A 63 3.49 -9.75 15.13
CA ASN A 63 4.85 -9.21 15.25
C ASN A 63 4.83 -7.96 16.13
N PRO A 64 5.38 -8.01 17.36
CA PRO A 64 5.33 -6.88 18.26
C PRO A 64 6.14 -5.67 17.79
N SER A 65 7.04 -5.83 16.83
CA SER A 65 7.80 -4.72 16.25
C SER A 65 6.99 -3.93 15.22
N VAL A 66 5.87 -4.45 14.73
CA VAL A 66 5.04 -3.79 13.74
C VAL A 66 4.01 -2.91 14.44
N CYS A 67 4.03 -1.61 14.13
CA CYS A 67 3.13 -0.65 14.75
C CYS A 67 1.90 -0.32 13.88
N GLY A 68 1.86 -0.75 12.64
CA GLY A 68 0.71 -0.51 11.78
C GLY A 68 0.96 -0.89 10.34
N VAL A 69 -0.08 -0.74 9.53
CA VAL A 69 -0.06 -1.01 8.10
C VAL A 69 -0.53 0.26 7.38
N ARG A 70 0.18 0.65 6.35
CA ARG A 70 -0.10 1.85 5.55
C ARG A 70 -0.12 1.52 4.07
N LEU A 71 -0.81 2.35 3.30
CA LEU A 71 -0.71 2.37 1.85
C LEU A 71 -0.99 3.79 1.34
N TYR A 72 -0.56 4.05 0.11
CA TYR A 72 -0.91 5.28 -0.59
C TYR A 72 -2.12 5.07 -1.48
N VAL A 73 -2.90 6.12 -1.62
CA VAL A 73 -3.99 6.19 -2.59
C VAL A 73 -4.06 7.62 -3.11
N GLU A 74 -4.29 7.77 -4.40
CA GLU A 74 -4.53 9.10 -4.95
C GLU A 74 -5.81 9.70 -4.36
N GLY A 75 -5.75 11.01 -4.05
CA GLY A 75 -6.84 11.68 -3.38
C GLY A 75 -8.16 11.67 -4.14
N ASN A 76 -8.11 11.52 -5.47
CA ASN A 76 -9.29 11.45 -6.33
C ASN A 76 -9.70 10.03 -6.71
N ASN A 77 -9.00 9.00 -6.23
CA ASN A 77 -9.37 7.61 -6.51
C ASN A 77 -10.39 7.13 -5.48
N ASN A 78 -11.64 7.54 -5.67
CA ASN A 78 -12.71 7.26 -4.72
C ASN A 78 -13.05 5.77 -4.63
N ALA A 79 -12.95 5.05 -5.75
CA ALA A 79 -13.22 3.62 -5.77
C ALA A 79 -12.25 2.84 -4.90
N ALA A 80 -10.95 3.13 -5.02
CA ALA A 80 -9.93 2.50 -4.18
C ALA A 80 -10.10 2.86 -2.70
N GLN A 81 -10.38 4.13 -2.42
CA GLN A 81 -10.60 4.58 -1.04
C GLN A 81 -11.78 3.86 -0.39
N ALA A 82 -12.84 3.63 -1.15
CA ALA A 82 -14.00 2.89 -0.63
C ALA A 82 -13.62 1.45 -0.25
N VAL A 83 -12.81 0.78 -1.08
CA VAL A 83 -12.32 -0.56 -0.78
C VAL A 83 -11.46 -0.56 0.49
N TYR A 84 -10.55 0.40 0.61
CA TYR A 84 -9.65 0.49 1.77
C TYR A 84 -10.41 0.74 3.06
N ARG A 85 -11.45 1.58 3.03
CA ARG A 85 -12.30 1.81 4.20
C ARG A 85 -13.05 0.55 4.60
N LYS A 86 -13.53 -0.22 3.64
CA LYS A 86 -14.22 -1.48 3.91
C LYS A 86 -13.36 -2.50 4.61
N VAL A 87 -12.06 -2.51 4.32
CA VAL A 87 -11.13 -3.44 4.99
C VAL A 87 -10.57 -2.89 6.30
N GLY A 88 -11.03 -1.71 6.72
CA GLY A 88 -10.68 -1.15 8.03
C GLY A 88 -9.55 -0.14 8.04
N LEU A 89 -9.06 0.29 6.88
CA LEU A 89 -8.08 1.35 6.79
C LEU A 89 -8.78 2.71 6.89
N THR A 90 -8.13 3.66 7.53
CA THR A 90 -8.64 5.03 7.66
C THR A 90 -7.63 6.04 7.14
N PRO A 91 -8.09 7.18 6.60
CA PRO A 91 -7.17 8.22 6.18
C PRO A 91 -6.30 8.69 7.36
N SER A 92 -5.00 8.84 7.09
CA SER A 92 -4.07 9.40 8.06
C SER A 92 -4.29 10.91 8.20
N SER A 93 -3.89 11.46 9.34
CA SER A 93 -3.85 12.91 9.54
C SER A 93 -2.64 13.57 8.91
N TYR A 94 -1.69 12.79 8.38
CA TYR A 94 -0.48 13.32 7.77
C TYR A 94 -0.66 13.57 6.30
N ALA A 95 -0.03 14.63 5.79
CA ALA A 95 0.08 14.90 4.36
C ALA A 95 1.53 14.63 3.93
N ILE A 96 1.69 14.24 2.66
CA ILE A 96 3.01 14.04 2.08
C ILE A 96 3.44 15.32 1.37
N PHE A 97 4.64 15.80 1.70
CA PHE A 97 5.29 16.88 1.01
C PHE A 97 6.51 16.28 0.31
N GLU A 98 6.63 16.53 -0.98
CA GLU A 98 7.71 15.91 -1.75
C GLU A 98 8.26 16.85 -2.83
N THR A 99 9.48 16.57 -3.23
CA THR A 99 10.03 17.00 -4.51
C THR A 99 10.35 15.73 -5.29
N ASP A 100 9.72 15.57 -6.45
CA ASP A 100 9.90 14.38 -7.27
C ASP A 100 10.89 14.65 -8.38
N PHE A 101 12.09 14.11 -8.27
CA PHE A 101 13.15 14.33 -9.25
C PHE A 101 12.92 13.59 -10.57
N VAL A 102 12.20 12.48 -10.51
CA VAL A 102 11.95 11.64 -11.69
C VAL A 102 10.87 12.25 -12.56
N LEU A 103 9.71 12.56 -11.98
CA LEU A 103 8.59 13.14 -12.72
C LEU A 103 8.90 14.58 -13.15
N ALA A 104 9.62 15.34 -12.34
CA ALA A 104 10.04 16.69 -12.71
C ALA A 104 10.93 16.68 -13.96
N ARG A 105 11.86 15.72 -14.08
CA ARG A 105 12.68 15.55 -15.27
C ARG A 105 11.87 15.20 -16.50
N GLN A 106 10.93 14.26 -16.36
CA GLN A 106 10.07 13.81 -17.45
C GLN A 106 9.20 14.93 -17.99
N ASN A 107 8.77 15.84 -17.13
CA ASN A 107 7.89 16.96 -17.48
C ASN A 107 8.66 18.25 -17.76
N GLY A 108 9.98 18.24 -17.70
CA GLY A 108 10.78 19.44 -17.88
C GLY A 108 10.70 20.44 -16.73
N LEU A 109 10.21 20.02 -15.59
CA LEU A 109 10.00 20.87 -14.42
C LEU A 109 11.14 20.69 -13.41
N MET A 110 12.34 20.95 -13.84
CA MET A 110 13.53 20.73 -13.00
C MET A 110 13.84 21.87 -12.05
N ASP A 111 13.04 22.91 -12.02
CA ASP A 111 13.28 24.05 -11.16
C ASP A 111 12.97 23.71 -9.71
N CYS A 112 14.02 23.71 -8.90
CA CYS A 112 13.85 23.53 -7.47
C CYS A 112 13.20 24.77 -6.88
N PRO A 113 12.22 24.62 -5.98
CA PRO A 113 11.77 25.77 -5.19
C PRO A 113 12.94 26.31 -4.39
N THR A 114 13.15 27.60 -4.47
CA THR A 114 14.29 28.24 -3.81
C THR A 114 14.00 28.59 -2.36
N GLU A 115 12.77 28.44 -1.92
CA GLU A 115 12.37 28.82 -0.59
C GLU A 115 11.58 27.70 0.09
N ALA A 116 11.91 27.48 1.32
CA ALA A 116 11.20 26.53 2.17
C ALA A 116 10.00 27.19 2.86
#